data_c9762294b5f58037091e5e0b07a6807d
#
_entry.id   c9762294b5f58037091e5e0b07a6807d
#
_cell.length_a   1.000
_cell.length_b   1.000
_cell.length_c   1.000
_cell.angle_alpha   90.00
_cell.angle_beta   90.00
_cell.angle_gamma   90.00
#
_symmetry.space_group_name_H-M   'P 1'
#
loop_
_entity.id
_entity.type
_entity.pdbx_description
1 polymer ?
#
loop_
_entity_poly.entity_id
_entity_poly.type
_entity_poly.pdbx_seq_one_letter_code
_entity_poly.pdbx_strand_id
1 'polypeptide(L)'
;YLLGSPFFWITTILPRSWMLYALPVLLSVKHGIAAMTAYAYIQRFVRSRNAALIGGLLYAFSGFQLFNLFFNHFQDVTAFFPLMLIAMEESINQNRKGVFALAVALMGCINYFFFTGQAVFLVLYFIVRCFSKDFHATPKKFFRLALEAIIGVLLACFLLLPSALAILANNRITSRLYGMDMLAYNDRTRIWRIIESFF
;
A
#
# COMPACT_ATOMS: atom_id res chain seq x y z
N TYR A 1 -10.75 4.93 -9.80
CA TYR A 1 -10.20 4.02 -8.77
C TYR A 1 -9.69 2.69 -9.31
N LEU A 2 -10.33 2.08 -10.30
CA LEU A 2 -10.06 0.70 -10.72
C LEU A 2 -9.06 0.59 -11.89
N LEU A 3 -8.87 1.64 -12.66
CA LEU A 3 -8.06 1.61 -13.89
C LEU A 3 -6.60 1.18 -13.67
N GLY A 4 -6.03 1.43 -12.51
CA GLY A 4 -4.67 1.02 -12.16
C GLY A 4 -4.57 -0.40 -11.58
N SER A 5 -5.69 -1.07 -11.33
CA SER A 5 -5.70 -2.41 -10.75
C SER A 5 -5.44 -3.49 -11.80
N PRO A 6 -4.43 -4.35 -11.62
CA PRO A 6 -4.21 -5.48 -12.52
C PRO A 6 -5.42 -6.44 -12.56
N PHE A 7 -6.11 -6.59 -11.44
CA PHE A 7 -7.29 -7.47 -11.34
C PHE A 7 -8.49 -6.92 -12.08
N PHE A 8 -8.64 -5.60 -12.16
CA PHE A 8 -9.68 -4.97 -12.96
C PHE A 8 -9.52 -5.31 -14.45
N TRP A 9 -8.30 -5.28 -14.97
CA TRP A 9 -8.05 -5.64 -16.37
C TRP A 9 -8.36 -7.09 -16.66
N ILE A 10 -8.17 -8.01 -15.72
CA ILE A 10 -8.59 -9.40 -15.86
C ILE A 10 -10.12 -9.47 -16.00
N THR A 11 -10.88 -8.67 -15.22
CA THR A 11 -12.35 -8.70 -15.30
C THR A 11 -12.89 -8.16 -16.63
N THR A 12 -12.17 -7.24 -17.29
CA THR A 12 -12.62 -6.69 -18.58
C THR A 12 -12.58 -7.71 -19.73
N ILE A 13 -11.77 -8.77 -19.59
CA ILE A 13 -11.65 -9.85 -20.57
C ILE A 13 -12.80 -10.85 -20.43
N LEU A 14 -13.44 -10.91 -19.24
CA LEU A 14 -14.49 -11.87 -18.94
C LEU A 14 -15.86 -11.42 -19.49
N PRO A 15 -16.70 -12.35 -19.98
CA PRO A 15 -18.09 -12.06 -20.34
C PRO A 15 -18.88 -11.53 -19.13
N ARG A 16 -19.80 -10.60 -19.33
CA ARG A 16 -20.61 -10.00 -18.25
C ARG A 16 -21.35 -11.01 -17.39
N SER A 17 -21.81 -12.11 -17.98
CA SER A 17 -22.51 -13.21 -17.28
C SER A 17 -21.62 -13.94 -16.27
N TRP A 18 -20.30 -13.89 -16.43
CA TRP A 18 -19.33 -14.57 -15.56
C TRP A 18 -18.82 -13.68 -14.43
N MET A 19 -19.10 -12.37 -14.49
CA MET A 19 -18.57 -11.40 -13.51
C MET A 19 -18.93 -11.76 -12.07
N LEU A 20 -20.17 -12.17 -11.79
CA LEU A 20 -20.63 -12.55 -10.45
C LEU A 20 -19.85 -13.73 -9.88
N TYR A 21 -19.53 -14.72 -10.74
CA TYR A 21 -18.75 -15.90 -10.33
C TYR A 21 -17.25 -15.63 -10.24
N ALA A 22 -16.74 -14.67 -11.00
CA ALA A 22 -15.34 -14.31 -11.02
C ALA A 22 -14.93 -13.51 -9.76
N LEU A 23 -15.84 -12.73 -9.17
CA LEU A 23 -15.52 -11.89 -8.00
C LEU A 23 -14.98 -12.68 -6.81
N PRO A 24 -15.59 -13.78 -6.33
CA PRO A 24 -15.06 -14.59 -5.23
C PRO A 24 -13.70 -15.22 -5.56
N VAL A 25 -13.52 -15.66 -6.82
CA VAL A 25 -12.27 -16.26 -7.28
C VAL A 25 -11.14 -15.19 -7.26
N LEU A 26 -11.40 -14.01 -7.82
CA LEU A 26 -10.45 -12.91 -7.81
C LEU A 26 -10.10 -12.46 -6.39
N LEU A 27 -11.09 -12.44 -5.50
CA LEU A 27 -10.85 -12.12 -4.10
C LEU A 27 -9.91 -13.14 -3.45
N SER A 28 -10.14 -14.44 -3.68
CA SER A 28 -9.26 -15.50 -3.21
C SER A 28 -7.85 -15.38 -3.76
N VAL A 29 -7.71 -15.03 -5.05
CA VAL A 29 -6.40 -14.76 -5.68
C VAL A 29 -5.71 -13.57 -5.03
N LYS A 30 -6.42 -12.48 -4.72
CA LYS A 30 -5.85 -11.30 -4.04
C LYS A 30 -5.31 -11.66 -2.66
N HIS A 31 -6.06 -12.43 -1.86
CA HIS A 31 -5.58 -12.91 -0.56
C HIS A 31 -4.36 -13.83 -0.72
N GLY A 32 -4.36 -14.70 -1.73
CA GLY A 32 -3.20 -15.54 -2.05
C GLY A 32 -1.95 -14.71 -2.38
N ILE A 33 -2.10 -13.68 -3.22
CA ILE A 33 -1.00 -12.77 -3.55
C ILE A 33 -0.54 -11.98 -2.32
N ALA A 34 -1.49 -11.48 -1.50
CA ALA A 34 -1.15 -10.80 -0.25
C ALA A 34 -0.34 -11.70 0.70
N ALA A 35 -0.74 -12.97 0.85
CA ALA A 35 0.00 -13.96 1.64
C ALA A 35 1.42 -14.19 1.08
N MET A 36 1.54 -14.36 -0.24
CA MET A 36 2.82 -14.61 -0.90
C MET A 36 3.78 -13.41 -0.80
N THR A 37 3.30 -12.20 -1.02
CA THR A 37 4.12 -11.00 -0.95
C THR A 37 4.55 -10.70 0.48
N ALA A 38 3.65 -10.88 1.44
CA ALA A 38 3.97 -10.74 2.85
C ALA A 38 4.94 -11.84 3.33
N TYR A 39 4.74 -13.09 2.90
CA TYR A 39 5.69 -14.17 3.15
C TYR A 39 7.09 -13.81 2.64
N ALA A 40 7.19 -13.36 1.39
CA ALA A 40 8.47 -12.98 0.78
C ALA A 40 9.17 -11.83 1.52
N TYR A 41 8.37 -10.89 2.06
CA TYR A 41 8.88 -9.81 2.90
C TYR A 41 9.36 -10.32 4.26
N ILE A 42 8.53 -11.08 4.99
CA ILE A 42 8.81 -11.55 6.35
C ILE A 42 9.99 -12.53 6.37
N GLN A 43 10.11 -13.39 5.34
CA GLN A 43 11.19 -14.35 5.23
C GLN A 43 12.59 -13.71 5.21
N ARG A 44 12.70 -12.42 4.88
CA ARG A 44 13.96 -11.67 4.91
C ARG A 44 14.47 -11.43 6.33
N PHE A 45 13.59 -11.45 7.32
CA PHE A 45 13.88 -11.15 8.73
C PHE A 45 13.82 -12.37 9.62
N VAL A 46 13.14 -13.43 9.19
CA VAL A 46 12.89 -14.63 10.00
C VAL A 46 13.55 -15.84 9.38
N ARG A 47 14.31 -16.61 10.20
CA ARG A 47 15.00 -17.84 9.74
C ARG A 47 14.05 -19.00 9.45
N SER A 48 12.95 -19.11 10.20
CA SER A 48 11.97 -20.18 10.06
C SER A 48 11.00 -19.91 8.92
N ARG A 49 10.97 -20.80 7.92
CA ARG A 49 9.99 -20.73 6.82
C ARG A 49 8.55 -20.83 7.33
N ASN A 50 8.29 -21.66 8.34
CA ASN A 50 6.97 -21.83 8.91
C ASN A 50 6.49 -20.55 9.61
N ALA A 51 7.38 -19.86 10.35
CA ALA A 51 7.05 -18.60 10.97
C ALA A 51 6.74 -17.51 9.92
N ALA A 52 7.51 -17.46 8.82
CA ALA A 52 7.23 -16.55 7.71
C ALA A 52 5.91 -16.86 7.02
N LEU A 53 5.56 -18.15 6.85
CA LEU A 53 4.28 -18.58 6.28
C LEU A 53 3.11 -18.16 7.16
N ILE A 54 3.21 -18.41 8.47
CA ILE A 54 2.18 -17.99 9.44
C ILE A 54 2.01 -16.46 9.39
N GLY A 55 3.11 -15.70 9.39
CA GLY A 55 3.06 -14.24 9.28
C GLY A 55 2.41 -13.75 8.00
N GLY A 56 2.71 -14.40 6.85
CA GLY A 56 2.07 -14.10 5.58
C GLY A 56 0.56 -14.37 5.58
N LEU A 57 0.14 -15.49 6.18
CA LEU A 57 -1.29 -15.80 6.33
C LEU A 57 -2.00 -14.83 7.29
N LEU A 58 -1.39 -14.51 8.43
CA LEU A 58 -1.94 -13.51 9.36
C LEU A 58 -2.10 -12.13 8.71
N TYR A 59 -1.17 -11.73 7.84
CA TYR A 59 -1.29 -10.50 7.06
C TYR A 59 -2.46 -10.57 6.07
N ALA A 60 -2.53 -11.65 5.28
CA ALA A 60 -3.55 -11.82 4.25
C ALA A 60 -4.98 -11.92 4.82
N PHE A 61 -5.13 -12.53 6.01
CA PHE A 61 -6.41 -12.68 6.70
C PHE A 61 -6.51 -11.76 7.93
N SER A 62 -5.82 -10.61 7.89
CA SER A 62 -5.91 -9.60 8.94
C SER A 62 -7.33 -9.01 9.06
N GLY A 63 -7.63 -8.42 10.21
CA GLY A 63 -8.92 -7.76 10.44
C GLY A 63 -9.22 -6.68 9.39
N PHE A 64 -8.20 -5.93 8.93
CA PHE A 64 -8.37 -4.97 7.85
C PHE A 64 -8.88 -5.63 6.55
N GLN A 65 -8.30 -6.76 6.16
CA GLN A 65 -8.69 -7.48 4.95
C GLN A 65 -10.12 -8.01 5.06
N LEU A 66 -10.47 -8.61 6.19
CA LEU A 66 -11.81 -9.17 6.42
C LEU A 66 -12.87 -8.07 6.50
N PHE A 67 -12.58 -6.97 7.21
CA PHE A 67 -13.51 -5.84 7.32
C PHE A 67 -13.77 -5.16 5.96
N ASN A 68 -12.74 -5.06 5.13
CA ASN A 68 -12.82 -4.40 3.83
C ASN A 68 -13.16 -5.34 2.67
N LEU A 69 -13.68 -6.55 2.92
CA LEU A 69 -14.12 -7.49 1.86
C LEU A 69 -15.12 -6.85 0.90
N PHE A 70 -16.00 -5.99 1.42
CA PHE A 70 -16.97 -5.26 0.62
C PHE A 70 -16.32 -4.28 -0.37
N PHE A 71 -15.18 -3.70 0.00
CA PHE A 71 -14.41 -2.78 -0.83
C PHE A 71 -13.30 -3.52 -1.59
N ASN A 72 -13.67 -4.32 -2.56
CA ASN A 72 -12.77 -5.19 -3.32
C ASN A 72 -11.48 -4.52 -3.84
N HIS A 73 -11.53 -3.22 -4.17
CA HIS A 73 -10.36 -2.46 -4.64
C HIS A 73 -9.36 -2.10 -3.52
N PHE A 74 -9.73 -2.23 -2.25
CA PHE A 74 -8.80 -2.05 -1.13
C PHE A 74 -7.87 -3.25 -0.98
N GLN A 75 -8.35 -4.43 -1.38
CA GLN A 75 -7.57 -5.66 -1.35
C GLN A 75 -6.36 -5.63 -2.30
N ASP A 76 -6.44 -4.86 -3.38
CA ASP A 76 -5.34 -4.68 -4.33
C ASP A 76 -4.13 -4.01 -3.66
N VAL A 77 -4.41 -3.03 -2.80
CA VAL A 77 -3.38 -2.30 -2.05
C VAL A 77 -2.60 -3.25 -1.15
N THR A 78 -3.30 -4.07 -0.38
CA THR A 78 -2.67 -5.00 0.56
C THR A 78 -1.93 -6.13 -0.15
N ALA A 79 -2.43 -6.56 -1.33
CA ALA A 79 -1.77 -7.58 -2.14
C ALA A 79 -0.36 -7.15 -2.61
N PHE A 80 -0.17 -5.87 -2.93
CA PHE A 80 1.08 -5.39 -3.51
C PHE A 80 1.94 -4.55 -2.56
N PHE A 81 1.40 -4.05 -1.45
CA PHE A 81 2.16 -3.21 -0.52
C PHE A 81 3.46 -3.84 0.01
N PRO A 82 3.51 -5.14 0.37
CA PRO A 82 4.77 -5.75 0.81
C PRO A 82 5.86 -5.71 -0.26
N LEU A 83 5.52 -5.70 -1.57
CA LEU A 83 6.51 -5.55 -2.64
C LEU A 83 7.21 -4.18 -2.60
N MET A 84 6.49 -3.13 -2.20
CA MET A 84 7.09 -1.79 -2.07
C MET A 84 8.11 -1.75 -0.92
N LEU A 85 7.83 -2.46 0.19
CA LEU A 85 8.78 -2.61 1.30
C LEU A 85 10.01 -3.43 0.87
N ILE A 86 9.79 -4.54 0.15
CA ILE A 86 10.86 -5.37 -0.43
C ILE A 86 11.75 -4.51 -1.34
N ALA A 87 11.14 -3.74 -2.24
CA ALA A 87 11.86 -2.90 -3.20
C ALA A 87 12.73 -1.84 -2.50
N MET A 88 12.22 -1.26 -1.40
CA MET A 88 12.99 -0.31 -0.60
C MET A 88 14.19 -0.99 0.10
N GLU A 89 14.00 -2.15 0.72
CA GLU A 89 15.08 -2.93 1.34
C GLU A 89 16.15 -3.34 0.30
N GLU A 90 15.73 -3.76 -0.89
CA GLU A 90 16.65 -4.14 -1.97
C GLU A 90 17.40 -2.93 -2.55
N SER A 91 16.75 -1.79 -2.67
CA SER A 91 17.42 -0.56 -3.11
C SER A 91 18.53 -0.16 -2.12
N ILE A 92 18.29 -0.25 -0.82
CA ILE A 92 19.25 0.15 0.20
C ILE A 92 20.33 -0.91 0.42
N ASN A 93 19.95 -2.19 0.62
CA ASN A 93 20.90 -3.24 1.02
C ASN A 93 21.61 -3.87 -0.15
N GLN A 94 20.92 -4.12 -1.27
CA GLN A 94 21.46 -4.79 -2.45
C GLN A 94 21.85 -3.83 -3.57
N ASN A 95 21.64 -2.53 -3.37
CA ASN A 95 21.96 -1.49 -4.37
C ASN A 95 21.22 -1.67 -5.72
N ARG A 96 20.06 -2.35 -5.71
CA ARG A 96 19.21 -2.52 -6.90
C ARG A 96 18.57 -1.20 -7.28
N LYS A 97 18.86 -0.75 -8.50
CA LYS A 97 18.37 0.53 -9.02
C LYS A 97 17.04 0.35 -9.75
N GLY A 98 16.14 1.31 -9.58
CA GLY A 98 14.87 1.39 -10.33
C GLY A 98 13.76 0.49 -9.80
N VAL A 99 14.06 -0.55 -8.99
CA VAL A 99 13.04 -1.46 -8.46
C VAL A 99 12.07 -0.72 -7.54
N PHE A 100 12.59 0.19 -6.72
CA PHE A 100 11.76 0.99 -5.84
C PHE A 100 10.89 1.98 -6.61
N ALA A 101 11.41 2.60 -7.68
CA ALA A 101 10.62 3.49 -8.55
C ALA A 101 9.44 2.74 -9.18
N LEU A 102 9.66 1.52 -9.68
CA LEU A 102 8.58 0.69 -10.25
C LEU A 102 7.54 0.29 -9.20
N ALA A 103 7.97 -0.05 -7.98
CA ALA A 103 7.05 -0.39 -6.90
C ALA A 103 6.20 0.82 -6.47
N VAL A 104 6.81 2.01 -6.37
CA VAL A 104 6.12 3.27 -6.08
C VAL A 104 5.10 3.59 -7.20
N ALA A 105 5.51 3.46 -8.46
CA ALA A 105 4.63 3.68 -9.61
C ALA A 105 3.42 2.73 -9.58
N LEU A 106 3.67 1.44 -9.34
CA LEU A 106 2.61 0.43 -9.22
C LEU A 106 1.60 0.82 -8.14
N MET A 107 2.06 1.16 -6.94
CA MET A 107 1.17 1.52 -5.82
C MET A 107 0.41 2.82 -6.07
N GLY A 108 1.06 3.82 -6.68
CA GLY A 108 0.41 5.07 -7.10
C GLY A 108 -0.70 4.84 -8.12
N CYS A 109 -0.50 3.91 -9.06
CA CYS A 109 -1.51 3.52 -10.04
C CYS A 109 -2.67 2.75 -9.42
N ILE A 110 -2.41 1.82 -8.49
CA ILE A 110 -3.42 0.95 -7.89
C ILE A 110 -4.46 1.77 -7.13
N ASN A 111 -4.01 2.66 -6.22
CA ASN A 111 -4.95 3.42 -5.40
C ASN A 111 -4.31 4.68 -4.82
N TYR A 112 -4.62 5.84 -5.39
CA TYR A 112 -4.07 7.12 -4.95
C TYR A 112 -4.41 7.48 -3.50
N PHE A 113 -5.58 7.05 -3.00
CA PHE A 113 -6.01 7.37 -1.64
C PHE A 113 -5.12 6.71 -0.60
N PHE A 114 -4.89 5.40 -0.73
CA PHE A 114 -3.99 4.67 0.17
C PHE A 114 -2.53 5.01 -0.08
N PHE A 115 -2.17 5.43 -1.29
CA PHE A 115 -0.80 5.76 -1.64
C PHE A 115 -0.23 6.87 -0.75
N THR A 116 -1.03 7.87 -0.38
CA THR A 116 -0.60 8.93 0.55
C THR A 116 -0.24 8.36 1.93
N GLY A 117 -1.09 7.49 2.48
CA GLY A 117 -0.81 6.81 3.76
C GLY A 117 0.42 5.89 3.67
N GLN A 118 0.59 5.20 2.55
CA GLN A 118 1.77 4.35 2.31
C GLN A 118 3.06 5.18 2.22
N ALA A 119 3.02 6.36 1.62
CA ALA A 119 4.18 7.26 1.57
C ALA A 119 4.60 7.69 2.99
N VAL A 120 3.65 8.07 3.84
CA VAL A 120 3.91 8.39 5.25
C VAL A 120 4.48 7.16 5.98
N PHE A 121 3.86 5.99 5.78
CA PHE A 121 4.34 4.75 6.37
C PHE A 121 5.78 4.43 5.96
N LEU A 122 6.12 4.59 4.68
CA LEU A 122 7.48 4.34 4.18
C LEU A 122 8.52 5.27 4.83
N VAL A 123 8.19 6.54 5.06
CA VAL A 123 9.09 7.46 5.76
C VAL A 123 9.32 6.97 7.19
N LEU A 124 8.26 6.63 7.91
CA LEU A 124 8.36 6.10 9.27
C LEU A 124 9.11 4.77 9.30
N TYR A 125 8.80 3.87 8.37
CA TYR A 125 9.50 2.60 8.24
C TYR A 125 10.99 2.81 7.97
N PHE A 126 11.37 3.70 7.06
CA PHE A 126 12.76 4.03 6.79
C PHE A 126 13.49 4.53 8.05
N ILE A 127 12.85 5.44 8.81
CA ILE A 127 13.41 5.96 10.06
C ILE A 127 13.65 4.82 11.05
N VAL A 128 12.65 3.95 11.27
CA VAL A 128 12.78 2.80 12.18
C VAL A 128 13.88 1.84 11.70
N ARG A 129 13.97 1.59 10.41
CA ARG A 129 15.00 0.72 9.85
C ARG A 129 16.42 1.28 9.98
N CYS A 130 16.59 2.59 10.00
CA CYS A 130 17.91 3.21 10.25
C CYS A 130 18.50 2.84 11.62
N PHE A 131 17.69 2.45 12.59
CA PHE A 131 18.16 1.95 13.89
C PHE A 131 18.57 0.47 13.87
N SER A 132 18.28 -0.25 12.78
CA SER A 132 18.63 -1.66 12.64
C SER A 132 20.05 -1.82 12.10
N LYS A 133 20.80 -2.76 12.66
CA LYS A 133 22.18 -3.06 12.22
C LYS A 133 22.25 -3.63 10.79
N ASP A 134 21.17 -4.24 10.33
CA ASP A 134 21.11 -4.89 9.00
C ASP A 134 20.73 -3.93 7.88
N PHE A 135 20.47 -2.65 8.19
CA PHE A 135 20.03 -1.66 7.22
C PHE A 135 21.16 -0.65 6.95
N HIS A 136 21.87 -0.86 5.84
CA HIS A 136 23.05 -0.08 5.50
C HIS A 136 22.68 1.24 4.77
N ALA A 137 21.88 2.08 5.42
CA ALA A 137 21.53 3.38 4.89
C ALA A 137 22.74 4.34 4.95
N THR A 138 23.00 5.00 3.84
CA THR A 138 23.94 6.12 3.73
C THR A 138 23.26 7.32 3.11
N PRO A 139 23.71 8.56 3.33
CA PRO A 139 23.10 9.73 2.72
C PRO A 139 22.96 9.59 1.19
N LYS A 140 23.96 9.06 0.51
CA LYS A 140 23.93 8.81 -0.93
C LYS A 140 22.81 7.86 -1.34
N LYS A 141 22.59 6.78 -0.58
CA LYS A 141 21.51 5.82 -0.82
C LYS A 141 20.14 6.42 -0.53
N PHE A 142 20.03 7.26 0.50
CA PHE A 142 18.82 8.00 0.81
C PHE A 142 18.41 8.93 -0.33
N PHE A 143 19.34 9.77 -0.83
CA PHE A 143 19.06 10.66 -1.95
C PHE A 143 18.65 9.90 -3.22
N ARG A 144 19.28 8.75 -3.48
CA ARG A 144 18.88 7.88 -4.58
C ARG A 144 17.48 7.32 -4.37
N LEU A 145 17.16 6.84 -3.17
CA LEU A 145 15.83 6.32 -2.84
C LEU A 145 14.75 7.41 -3.04
N ALA A 146 15.04 8.64 -2.58
CA ALA A 146 14.16 9.78 -2.78
C ALA A 146 13.97 10.10 -4.29
N LEU A 147 15.05 10.05 -5.07
CA LEU A 147 14.96 10.23 -6.52
C LEU A 147 14.12 9.11 -7.18
N GLU A 148 14.31 7.86 -6.79
CA GLU A 148 13.50 6.73 -7.27
C GLU A 148 12.02 6.90 -6.89
N ALA A 149 11.73 7.41 -5.68
CA ALA A 149 10.35 7.74 -5.28
C ALA A 149 9.72 8.79 -6.18
N ILE A 150 10.45 9.88 -6.48
CA ILE A 150 10.00 10.94 -7.38
C ILE A 150 9.74 10.39 -8.78
N ILE A 151 10.67 9.60 -9.32
CA ILE A 151 10.51 8.95 -10.64
C ILE A 151 9.28 8.04 -10.62
N GLY A 152 9.06 7.26 -9.56
CA GLY A 152 7.89 6.38 -9.42
C GLY A 152 6.58 7.17 -9.43
N VAL A 153 6.52 8.29 -8.70
CA VAL A 153 5.36 9.19 -8.70
C VAL A 153 5.14 9.80 -10.09
N LEU A 154 6.20 10.24 -10.77
CA LEU A 154 6.11 10.78 -12.14
C LEU A 154 5.59 9.72 -13.13
N LEU A 155 6.04 8.47 -13.00
CA LEU A 155 5.52 7.36 -13.82
C LEU A 155 4.03 7.10 -13.56
N ALA A 156 3.55 7.27 -12.32
CA ALA A 156 2.13 7.12 -11.98
C ALA A 156 1.30 8.38 -12.29
N CYS A 157 1.93 9.49 -12.70
CA CYS A 157 1.31 10.81 -12.82
C CYS A 157 0.14 10.82 -13.82
N PHE A 158 0.16 9.95 -14.83
CA PHE A 158 -0.93 9.84 -15.81
C PHE A 158 -2.28 9.41 -15.18
N LEU A 159 -2.25 8.72 -14.02
CA LEU A 159 -3.45 8.40 -13.21
C LEU A 159 -3.60 9.33 -12.00
N LEU A 160 -2.49 9.70 -11.35
CA LEU A 160 -2.52 10.52 -10.15
C LEU A 160 -2.96 11.95 -10.45
N LEU A 161 -2.49 12.56 -11.55
CA LEU A 161 -2.82 13.94 -11.88
C LEU A 161 -4.31 14.15 -12.19
N PRO A 162 -4.95 13.36 -13.08
CA PRO A 162 -6.39 13.46 -13.29
C PRO A 162 -7.20 13.20 -12.02
N SER A 163 -6.75 12.26 -11.17
CA SER A 163 -7.40 11.96 -9.89
C SER A 163 -7.31 13.14 -8.92
N ALA A 164 -6.15 13.78 -8.83
CA ALA A 164 -5.95 14.98 -8.00
C ALA A 164 -6.81 16.14 -8.49
N LEU A 165 -6.85 16.41 -9.79
CA LEU A 165 -7.68 17.46 -10.38
C LEU A 165 -9.18 17.20 -10.14
N ALA A 166 -9.63 15.95 -10.29
CA ALA A 166 -11.01 15.57 -10.00
C ALA A 166 -11.38 15.75 -8.52
N ILE A 167 -10.44 15.51 -7.60
CA ILE A 167 -10.63 15.76 -6.17
C ILE A 167 -10.73 17.27 -5.92
N LEU A 168 -9.83 18.07 -6.48
CA LEU A 168 -9.83 19.53 -6.30
C LEU A 168 -11.10 20.19 -6.87
N ALA A 169 -11.63 19.67 -7.97
CA ALA A 169 -12.88 20.14 -8.58
C ALA A 169 -14.14 19.70 -7.82
N ASN A 170 -14.03 18.88 -6.78
CA ASN A 170 -15.18 18.37 -6.05
C ASN A 170 -15.60 19.35 -4.94
N ASN A 171 -16.75 19.98 -5.10
CA ASN A 171 -17.31 20.95 -4.15
C ASN A 171 -17.55 20.39 -2.73
N ARG A 172 -17.57 19.07 -2.54
CA ARG A 172 -17.66 18.44 -1.22
C ARG A 172 -16.40 18.63 -0.36
N ILE A 173 -15.30 19.07 -0.96
CA ILE A 173 -14.02 19.27 -0.25
C ILE A 173 -13.98 20.63 0.43
N THR A 174 -14.76 21.61 -0.05
CA THR A 174 -14.79 22.99 0.49
C THR A 174 -15.31 23.09 1.92
N SER A 175 -16.02 22.06 2.41
CA SER A 175 -16.53 21.98 3.80
C SER A 175 -15.63 21.18 4.75
N ARG A 176 -14.41 20.80 4.33
CA ARG A 176 -13.52 20.01 5.19
C ARG A 176 -12.77 20.89 6.17
N LEU A 177 -12.55 20.34 7.36
CA LEU A 177 -11.69 20.92 8.38
C LEU A 177 -10.24 20.95 7.84
N TYR A 178 -9.52 22.06 8.05
CA TYR A 178 -8.15 22.25 7.63
C TYR A 178 -7.24 22.46 8.83
N GLY A 179 -5.97 22.01 8.71
CA GLY A 179 -4.95 22.26 9.73
C GLY A 179 -5.17 21.52 11.04
N MET A 180 -5.04 22.22 12.17
CA MET A 180 -5.20 21.63 13.51
C MET A 180 -6.62 21.11 13.79
N ASP A 181 -7.64 21.66 13.15
CA ASP A 181 -9.03 21.17 13.25
C ASP A 181 -9.20 19.76 12.63
N MET A 182 -8.28 19.36 11.74
CA MET A 182 -8.26 18.03 11.17
C MET A 182 -7.65 17.00 12.14
N LEU A 183 -6.71 17.43 13.01
CA LEU A 183 -6.11 16.63 14.07
C LEU A 183 -6.95 16.62 15.35
N ALA A 184 -7.51 17.79 15.70
CA ALA A 184 -8.46 17.92 16.80
C ALA A 184 -9.87 17.67 16.24
N TYR A 185 -10.27 16.40 16.18
CA TYR A 185 -11.65 16.04 15.84
C TYR A 185 -12.63 16.88 16.65
N ASN A 186 -13.70 17.33 16.01
CA ASN A 186 -14.79 18.09 16.64
C ASN A 186 -15.42 17.34 17.84
N ASP A 187 -15.16 16.05 17.94
CA ASP A 187 -15.54 15.16 19.05
C ASP A 187 -14.28 14.70 19.79
N ARG A 188 -14.00 15.33 20.94
CA ARG A 188 -12.86 15.00 21.81
C ARG A 188 -12.86 13.55 22.31
N THR A 189 -13.99 12.85 22.23
CA THR A 189 -14.12 11.45 22.67
C THR A 189 -13.59 10.45 21.63
N ARG A 190 -13.39 10.86 20.37
CA ARG A 190 -12.97 9.94 19.30
C ARG A 190 -11.59 9.32 19.52
N ILE A 191 -10.65 10.06 20.11
CA ILE A 191 -9.32 9.54 20.42
C ILE A 191 -9.45 8.37 21.42
N TRP A 192 -10.29 8.52 22.44
CA TRP A 192 -10.55 7.46 23.41
C TRP A 192 -11.27 6.28 22.79
N ARG A 193 -12.23 6.49 21.90
CA ARG A 193 -12.92 5.41 21.17
C ARG A 193 -12.00 4.63 20.25
N ILE A 194 -10.94 5.25 19.71
CA ILE A 194 -9.92 4.51 18.96
C ILE A 194 -9.18 3.54 19.90
N ILE A 195 -8.84 3.99 21.11
CA ILE A 195 -8.18 3.15 22.11
C ILE A 195 -9.13 2.03 22.57
N GLU A 196 -10.39 2.36 22.88
CA GLU A 196 -11.43 1.42 23.27
C GLU A 196 -11.70 0.33 22.19
N SER A 197 -11.52 0.65 20.92
CA SER A 197 -11.74 -0.29 19.81
C SER A 197 -10.67 -1.41 19.74
N PHE A 198 -9.58 -1.30 20.51
CA PHE A 198 -8.53 -2.33 20.59
C PHE A 198 -8.71 -3.30 21.77
N PHE A 199 -9.67 -3.03 22.64
CA PHE A 199 -10.04 -3.86 23.80
C PHE A 199 -11.50 -4.29 23.70
#